data_64d9bc432522d9b43cdd45118db43719
#
_entry.id   64d9bc432522d9b43cdd45118db43719
#
_cell.length_a   1.000
_cell.length_b   1.000
_cell.length_c   1.000
_cell.angle_alpha   90.00
_cell.angle_beta   90.00
_cell.angle_gamma   90.00
#
_symmetry.space_group_name_H-M   'P 1'
#
loop_
_entity.id
_entity.type
_entity.pdbx_description
1 polymer ?
#
loop_
_entity_poly.entity_id
_entity_poly.type
_entity_poly.pdbx_seq_one_letter_code
_entity_poly.pdbx_strand_id
1 'polypeptide(L)'
;MDDVRVAAITCLTPLEELDGEPFLVDTRSQHAMCERWAADKGYVVIRQLLCYGMRPDHRVLWADVEAGLVDVFVAPNERVLARALTSFEAFGAECERRGVRLETAGLDEPSYDAARKADVHRRLSMPTAGYHGR
;
A
#
# COMPACT_ATOMS: atom_id res chain seq x y z
N MET A 1 15.52 5.50 21.99
CA MET A 1 14.98 6.31 20.95
C MET A 1 13.97 5.51 20.17
N ASP A 2 12.80 6.08 19.98
CA ASP A 2 11.74 5.32 19.35
C ASP A 2 11.88 5.34 17.84
N ASP A 3 11.63 4.18 17.23
CA ASP A 3 11.60 4.11 15.78
C ASP A 3 10.36 4.82 15.25
N VAL A 4 10.50 5.43 14.08
CA VAL A 4 9.34 5.95 13.36
C VAL A 4 8.58 4.76 12.77
N ARG A 5 7.30 4.68 13.05
CA ARG A 5 6.46 3.54 12.68
C ARG A 5 5.59 3.90 11.49
N VAL A 6 5.59 3.03 10.50
CA VAL A 6 5.01 3.31 9.20
C VAL A 6 3.90 2.32 8.88
N ALA A 7 2.79 2.83 8.36
CA ALA A 7 1.76 1.99 7.74
C ALA A 7 1.87 2.17 6.23
N ALA A 8 2.02 1.07 5.51
CA ALA A 8 2.14 1.09 4.05
C ALA A 8 0.75 0.95 3.44
N ILE A 9 0.41 1.85 2.52
CA ILE A 9 -0.85 1.79 1.79
C ILE A 9 -0.57 1.21 0.42
N THR A 10 -1.22 0.09 0.11
CA THR A 10 -1.14 -0.54 -1.20
C THR A 10 -2.55 -0.70 -1.73
N CYS A 11 -2.69 -0.86 -3.03
CA CYS A 11 -4.02 -1.01 -3.61
C CYS A 11 -4.25 -2.45 -4.05
N LEU A 12 -5.51 -2.85 -3.95
CA LEU A 12 -5.95 -4.16 -4.39
C LEU A 12 -6.72 -3.97 -5.68
N THR A 13 -6.17 -4.42 -6.79
CA THR A 13 -6.78 -4.27 -8.10
C THR A 13 -7.09 -5.65 -8.68
N PRO A 14 -8.25 -5.82 -9.33
CA PRO A 14 -8.61 -7.13 -9.88
C PRO A 14 -7.58 -7.64 -10.88
N LEU A 15 -7.38 -8.97 -10.88
CA LEU A 15 -6.39 -9.61 -11.73
C LEU A 15 -6.65 -9.34 -13.22
N GLU A 16 -7.91 -9.10 -13.58
CA GLU A 16 -8.28 -8.79 -14.96
C GLU A 16 -7.58 -7.55 -15.51
N GLU A 17 -7.11 -6.66 -14.63
CA GLU A 17 -6.42 -5.45 -15.07
C GLU A 17 -4.92 -5.62 -15.23
N LEU A 18 -4.41 -6.84 -15.06
CA LEU A 18 -2.97 -7.09 -15.06
C LEU A 18 -2.28 -6.60 -16.34
N ASP A 19 -2.88 -6.80 -17.49
CA ASP A 19 -2.23 -6.41 -18.74
C ASP A 19 -2.12 -4.89 -18.91
N GLY A 20 -3.13 -4.16 -18.47
CA GLY A 20 -3.14 -2.70 -18.61
C GLY A 20 -2.48 -1.96 -17.46
N GLU A 21 -2.60 -2.51 -16.25
CA GLU A 21 -2.12 -1.84 -15.04
C GLU A 21 -1.37 -2.83 -14.15
N PRO A 22 -0.27 -3.41 -14.64
CA PRO A 22 0.38 -4.50 -13.91
C PRO A 22 0.88 -4.09 -12.53
N PHE A 23 1.40 -2.88 -12.38
CA PHE A 23 1.90 -2.47 -11.07
C PHE A 23 0.77 -2.34 -10.05
N LEU A 24 -0.40 -1.87 -10.48
CA LEU A 24 -1.53 -1.72 -9.58
C LEU A 24 -2.10 -3.06 -9.12
N VAL A 25 -1.83 -4.12 -9.87
CA VAL A 25 -2.24 -5.48 -9.50
C VAL A 25 -1.18 -6.16 -8.62
N ASP A 26 0.07 -5.73 -8.72
CA ASP A 26 1.21 -6.39 -8.06
C ASP A 26 1.43 -5.81 -6.66
N THR A 27 0.61 -6.24 -5.71
CA THR A 27 0.68 -5.72 -4.34
C THR A 27 1.99 -6.04 -3.66
N ARG A 28 2.63 -7.16 -4.02
CA ARG A 28 3.92 -7.52 -3.44
C ARG A 28 4.99 -6.48 -3.79
N SER A 29 5.06 -6.08 -5.06
CA SER A 29 6.03 -5.07 -5.47
C SER A 29 5.71 -3.71 -4.86
N GLN A 30 4.43 -3.38 -4.74
CA GLN A 30 4.03 -2.15 -4.07
C GLN A 30 4.52 -2.13 -2.63
N HIS A 31 4.28 -3.22 -1.91
CA HIS A 31 4.69 -3.29 -0.51
C HIS A 31 6.21 -3.27 -0.37
N ALA A 32 6.92 -3.99 -1.25
CA ALA A 32 8.36 -4.01 -1.22
C ALA A 32 8.95 -2.62 -1.43
N MET A 33 8.32 -1.81 -2.27
CA MET A 33 8.75 -0.44 -2.51
C MET A 33 8.60 0.41 -1.25
N CYS A 34 7.51 0.24 -0.53
CA CYS A 34 7.29 0.94 0.73
C CYS A 34 8.30 0.49 1.79
N GLU A 35 8.59 -0.80 1.85
CA GLU A 35 9.56 -1.31 2.80
C GLU A 35 10.97 -0.80 2.51
N ARG A 36 11.33 -0.72 1.24
CA ARG A 36 12.62 -0.18 0.86
C ARG A 36 12.73 1.28 1.25
N TRP A 37 11.69 2.05 0.99
CA TRP A 37 11.66 3.46 1.38
C TRP A 37 11.86 3.60 2.89
N ALA A 38 11.15 2.80 3.67
CA ALA A 38 11.24 2.86 5.12
C ALA A 38 12.64 2.44 5.61
N ALA A 39 13.19 1.39 5.01
CA ALA A 39 14.51 0.91 5.39
C ALA A 39 15.59 1.98 5.14
N ASP A 40 15.47 2.68 4.01
CA ASP A 40 16.44 3.73 3.68
C ASP A 40 16.39 4.88 4.69
N LYS A 41 15.26 5.06 5.37
CA LYS A 41 15.11 6.12 6.37
C LYS A 41 15.30 5.63 7.79
N GLY A 42 15.51 4.34 7.97
CA GLY A 42 15.60 3.77 9.31
C GLY A 42 14.26 3.66 10.01
N TYR A 43 13.19 3.61 9.26
CA TYR A 43 11.83 3.47 9.81
C TYR A 43 11.41 2.01 9.80
N VAL A 44 10.35 1.70 10.55
CA VAL A 44 9.82 0.35 10.67
C VAL A 44 8.41 0.29 10.11
N VAL A 45 8.16 -0.60 9.15
CA VAL A 45 6.81 -0.81 8.62
C VAL A 45 6.11 -1.80 9.55
N ILE A 46 5.06 -1.35 10.21
CA ILE A 46 4.33 -2.19 11.16
C ILE A 46 3.00 -2.68 10.61
N ARG A 47 2.53 -2.13 9.48
CA ARG A 47 1.21 -2.47 8.96
C ARG A 47 1.18 -2.29 7.46
N GLN A 48 0.50 -3.20 6.79
CA GLN A 48 0.16 -3.04 5.37
C GLN A 48 -1.36 -2.91 5.27
N LEU A 49 -1.81 -1.83 4.63
CA LEU A 49 -3.22 -1.59 4.40
C LEU A 49 -3.50 -1.82 2.92
N LEU A 50 -4.30 -2.85 2.63
CA LEU A 50 -4.71 -3.16 1.26
C LEU A 50 -6.05 -2.53 1.02
N CYS A 51 -6.12 -1.56 0.11
CA CYS A 51 -7.32 -0.76 -0.08
C CYS A 51 -7.74 -0.73 -1.55
N TYR A 52 -9.04 -0.62 -1.79
CA TYR A 52 -9.55 -0.42 -3.13
C TYR A 52 -10.76 0.48 -3.03
N GLY A 53 -10.61 1.73 -3.50
CA GLY A 53 -11.69 2.69 -3.43
C GLY A 53 -12.19 2.95 -2.02
N MET A 54 -11.29 2.89 -1.05
CA MET A 54 -11.69 3.05 0.35
C MET A 54 -11.94 4.51 0.68
N ARG A 55 -12.96 4.76 1.46
CA ARG A 55 -13.28 6.12 1.86
C ARG A 55 -12.20 6.65 2.82
N PRO A 56 -11.79 7.92 2.67
CA PRO A 56 -10.74 8.48 3.51
C PRO A 56 -11.06 8.52 5.00
N ASP A 57 -12.35 8.45 5.35
CA ASP A 57 -12.77 8.46 6.75
C ASP A 57 -12.99 7.05 7.31
N HIS A 58 -12.69 6.01 6.52
CA HIS A 58 -12.93 4.64 6.97
C HIS A 58 -12.06 4.34 8.19
N ARG A 59 -12.70 3.82 9.22
CA ARG A 59 -12.02 3.65 10.52
C ARG A 59 -10.81 2.74 10.48
N VAL A 60 -10.73 1.82 9.52
CA VAL A 60 -9.59 0.91 9.44
C VAL A 60 -8.30 1.68 9.13
N LEU A 61 -8.40 2.83 8.46
CA LEU A 61 -7.23 3.65 8.17
C LEU A 61 -6.71 4.35 9.43
N TRP A 62 -7.58 4.61 10.39
CA TRP A 62 -7.23 5.47 11.51
C TRP A 62 -7.08 4.75 12.85
N ALA A 63 -7.46 3.47 12.90
CA ALA A 63 -7.43 2.72 14.16
C ALA A 63 -6.03 2.73 14.78
N ASP A 64 -5.01 2.46 13.99
CA ASP A 64 -3.63 2.43 14.51
C ASP A 64 -3.10 3.82 14.82
N VAL A 65 -3.54 4.83 14.06
CA VAL A 65 -3.17 6.22 14.35
C VAL A 65 -3.76 6.64 15.68
N GLU A 66 -5.02 6.33 15.92
CA GLU A 66 -5.70 6.68 17.16
C GLU A 66 -5.09 5.95 18.35
N ALA A 67 -4.57 4.76 18.11
CA ALA A 67 -3.91 3.99 19.16
C ALA A 67 -2.45 4.45 19.40
N GLY A 68 -1.98 5.43 18.63
CA GLY A 68 -0.61 5.92 18.78
C GLY A 68 0.44 4.99 18.22
N LEU A 69 0.06 4.12 17.28
CA LEU A 69 0.97 3.10 16.75
C LEU A 69 1.58 3.47 15.40
N VAL A 70 1.08 4.49 14.72
CA VAL A 70 1.55 4.88 13.40
C VAL A 70 1.92 6.35 13.38
N ASP A 71 3.09 6.65 12.86
CA ASP A 71 3.59 8.02 12.74
C ASP A 71 3.52 8.53 11.30
N VAL A 72 3.60 7.64 10.33
CA VAL A 72 3.67 7.98 8.90
C VAL A 72 2.91 6.96 8.09
N PHE A 73 2.13 7.44 7.11
CA PHE A 73 1.63 6.58 6.04
C PHE A 73 2.55 6.73 4.84
N VAL A 74 2.86 5.64 4.16
CA VAL A 74 3.60 5.68 2.90
C VAL A 74 2.87 4.85 1.86
N ALA A 75 2.82 5.36 0.63
CA ALA A 75 2.33 4.61 -0.51
C ALA A 75 3.42 4.58 -1.57
N PRO A 76 3.39 3.63 -2.50
CA PRO A 76 4.40 3.58 -3.56
C PRO A 76 4.44 4.85 -4.38
N ASN A 77 3.29 5.34 -4.81
CA ASN A 77 3.17 6.57 -5.59
C ASN A 77 1.71 7.04 -5.58
N GLU A 78 1.45 8.16 -6.26
CA GLU A 78 0.10 8.72 -6.28
C GLU A 78 -0.89 7.86 -7.05
N ARG A 79 -0.44 7.12 -8.07
CA ARG A 79 -1.34 6.22 -8.80
C ARG A 79 -1.94 5.18 -7.88
N VAL A 80 -1.11 4.63 -7.00
CA VAL A 80 -1.57 3.64 -6.02
C VAL A 80 -2.56 4.28 -5.05
N LEU A 81 -2.25 5.49 -4.57
CA LEU A 81 -3.16 6.20 -3.67
C LEU A 81 -4.51 6.47 -4.34
N ALA A 82 -4.49 6.85 -5.62
CA ALA A 82 -5.72 7.15 -6.35
C ALA A 82 -6.59 5.90 -6.52
N ARG A 83 -5.98 4.73 -6.63
CA ARG A 83 -6.73 3.48 -6.72
C ARG A 83 -7.18 2.99 -5.35
N ALA A 84 -6.33 3.18 -4.35
CA ALA A 84 -6.61 2.69 -3.01
C ALA A 84 -7.74 3.47 -2.32
N LEU A 85 -7.83 4.77 -2.59
CA LEU A 85 -8.74 5.66 -1.87
C LEU A 85 -9.67 6.37 -2.84
N THR A 86 -10.89 6.69 -2.38
CA THR A 86 -11.82 7.45 -3.20
C THR A 86 -11.35 8.90 -3.39
N SER A 87 -10.58 9.42 -2.43
CA SER A 87 -9.97 10.75 -2.55
C SER A 87 -8.71 10.78 -1.69
N PHE A 88 -7.54 10.73 -2.35
CA PHE A 88 -6.31 10.79 -1.58
C PHE A 88 -6.02 12.22 -1.11
N GLU A 89 -6.61 13.21 -1.74
CA GLU A 89 -6.50 14.59 -1.25
C GLU A 89 -7.24 14.76 0.07
N ALA A 90 -8.44 14.18 0.18
CA ALA A 90 -9.17 14.20 1.44
C ALA A 90 -8.45 13.42 2.52
N PHE A 91 -7.83 12.30 2.12
CA PHE A 91 -7.03 11.51 3.06
C PHE A 91 -5.82 12.31 3.55
N GLY A 92 -5.13 13.01 2.65
CA GLY A 92 -4.00 13.85 3.02
C GLY A 92 -4.39 14.97 3.97
N ALA A 93 -5.54 15.59 3.73
CA ALA A 93 -6.04 16.63 4.63
C ALA A 93 -6.34 16.06 6.02
N GLU A 94 -6.88 14.85 6.06
CA GLU A 94 -7.17 14.20 7.33
C GLU A 94 -5.87 13.82 8.06
N CYS A 95 -4.85 13.37 7.33
CA CYS A 95 -3.53 13.11 7.92
C CYS A 95 -2.98 14.36 8.58
N GLU A 96 -3.06 15.49 7.86
CA GLU A 96 -2.55 16.74 8.38
C GLU A 96 -3.30 17.15 9.65
N ARG A 97 -4.61 17.02 9.64
CA ARG A 97 -5.43 17.35 10.79
C ARG A 97 -5.10 16.50 12.01
N ARG A 98 -4.71 15.24 11.78
CA ARG A 98 -4.39 14.31 12.86
C ARG A 98 -2.91 14.30 13.23
N GLY A 99 -2.10 15.08 12.51
CA GLY A 99 -0.68 15.16 12.82
C GLY A 99 0.13 13.95 12.38
N VAL A 100 -0.38 13.17 11.41
CA VAL A 100 0.36 12.04 10.86
C VAL A 100 0.81 12.40 9.45
N ARG A 101 2.06 12.01 9.09
CA ARG A 101 2.59 12.35 7.78
C ARG A 101 2.09 11.38 6.72
N LEU A 102 1.95 11.88 5.49
CA LEU A 102 1.66 11.05 4.32
C LEU A 102 2.77 11.27 3.32
N GLU A 103 3.44 10.18 2.94
CA GLU A 103 4.58 10.22 2.02
C GLU A 103 4.36 9.25 0.87
N THR A 104 5.07 9.48 -0.23
CA THR A 104 5.18 8.49 -1.29
C THR A 104 6.63 8.06 -1.39
N ALA A 105 6.85 6.81 -1.80
CA ALA A 105 8.21 6.26 -1.86
C ALA A 105 9.06 6.95 -2.93
N GLY A 106 8.43 7.41 -4.01
CA GLY A 106 9.14 8.14 -5.05
C GLY A 106 10.08 7.30 -5.88
N LEU A 107 9.91 5.98 -5.85
CA LEU A 107 10.71 5.06 -6.63
C LEU A 107 9.99 4.72 -7.94
N ASP A 108 10.77 4.40 -8.96
CA ASP A 108 10.18 4.04 -10.26
C ASP A 108 9.47 2.70 -10.16
N GLU A 109 8.36 2.59 -10.88
CA GLU A 109 7.65 1.31 -10.99
C GLU A 109 8.51 0.34 -11.78
N PRO A 110 8.48 -0.96 -11.43
CA PRO A 110 9.21 -1.94 -12.21
C PRO A 110 8.63 -2.09 -13.60
N SER A 111 9.45 -2.59 -14.52
CA SER A 111 8.98 -2.92 -15.87
C SER A 111 8.33 -4.30 -15.85
N TYR A 112 7.28 -4.46 -16.64
CA TYR A 112 6.54 -5.71 -16.69
C TYR A 112 6.58 -6.32 -18.09
N ASP A 113 7.42 -7.33 -18.26
CA ASP A 113 7.40 -8.15 -19.46
C ASP A 113 6.41 -9.30 -19.29
N ALA A 114 6.28 -10.14 -20.30
CA ALA A 114 5.35 -11.26 -20.25
C ALA A 114 5.65 -12.23 -19.10
N ALA A 115 6.92 -12.48 -18.85
CA ALA A 115 7.32 -13.40 -17.79
C ALA A 115 6.93 -12.85 -16.42
N ARG A 116 7.14 -11.57 -16.20
CA ARG A 116 6.80 -10.96 -14.91
C ARG A 116 5.30 -10.91 -14.70
N LYS A 117 4.52 -10.59 -15.76
CA LYS A 117 3.06 -10.63 -15.66
C LYS A 117 2.56 -12.03 -15.36
N ALA A 118 3.17 -13.04 -15.99
CA ALA A 118 2.81 -14.44 -15.72
C ALA A 118 3.08 -14.79 -14.26
N ASP A 119 4.16 -14.29 -13.71
CA ASP A 119 4.50 -14.54 -12.30
C ASP A 119 3.46 -13.90 -11.36
N VAL A 120 3.06 -12.67 -11.65
CA VAL A 120 2.02 -11.99 -10.85
C VAL A 120 0.72 -12.78 -10.96
N HIS A 121 0.35 -13.18 -12.17
CA HIS A 121 -0.88 -13.95 -12.39
C HIS A 121 -0.84 -15.25 -11.58
N ARG A 122 0.27 -15.97 -11.63
CA ARG A 122 0.40 -17.23 -10.92
C ARG A 122 0.26 -17.05 -9.42
N ARG A 123 0.92 -16.03 -8.86
CA ARG A 123 0.85 -15.78 -7.42
C ARG A 123 -0.57 -15.48 -6.95
N LEU A 124 -1.29 -14.69 -7.74
CA LEU A 124 -2.64 -14.26 -7.32
C LEU A 124 -3.70 -15.28 -7.66
N SER A 125 -3.41 -16.21 -8.55
CA SER A 125 -4.37 -17.25 -8.93
C SER A 125 -4.23 -18.51 -8.10
N MET A 126 -3.14 -18.67 -7.36
CA MET A 126 -2.93 -19.88 -6.59
C MET A 126 -3.88 -19.94 -5.41
N PRO A 127 -4.40 -21.10 -5.10
CA PRO A 127 -5.18 -21.25 -3.88
C PRO A 127 -4.31 -20.94 -2.69
N THR A 128 -4.87 -20.24 -1.74
CA THR A 128 -4.15 -19.87 -0.53
C THR A 128 -4.47 -20.87 0.54
N ALA A 129 -3.86 -22.03 0.43
CA ALA A 129 -4.25 -23.18 1.22
C ALA A 129 -4.35 -22.93 2.70
N GLY A 130 -3.42 -22.31 3.28
CA GLY A 130 -3.52 -22.00 4.69
C GLY A 130 -4.51 -20.93 5.00
N TYR A 131 -4.94 -20.22 3.99
CA TYR A 131 -5.78 -19.12 4.15
C TYR A 131 -7.21 -19.48 4.29
N HIS A 132 -7.59 -20.55 3.72
CA HIS A 132 -8.89 -20.91 3.76
C HIS A 132 -9.28 -21.42 5.05
N GLY A 133 -8.51 -21.37 5.81
CA GLY A 133 -8.92 -21.57 7.01
C GLY A 133 -9.91 -22.47 7.12
N ARG A 134 -9.84 -22.29 6.60
CA ARG A 134 -10.61 -22.62 6.65
C ARG A 134 -10.48 -23.10 7.20
#